data_da97b5430e92bdfdd9420c022b3267ad
#
_entry.id   da97b5430e92bdfdd9420c022b3267ad
#
_cell.length_a   1.000
_cell.length_b   1.000
_cell.length_c   1.000
_cell.angle_alpha   90.00
_cell.angle_beta   90.00
_cell.angle_gamma   90.00
#
_symmetry.space_group_name_H-M   'P 1'
#
loop_
_entity.id
_entity.type
_entity.pdbx_description
1 polymer ?
#
loop_
_entity_poly.entity_id
_entity_poly.type
_entity_poly.pdbx_seq_one_letter_code
_entity_poly.pdbx_strand_id
1 'polypeptide(L)'
;VERMIADAYAIGRQLPGDRWLMEVAGWTWRIKLSLHLTLDLMRDLRERAEEEAIQVFARNLKDLLLAAPAGSRATMGLDPGIRTGVKVAVVDGTGKLLATTTVYPFPPKNDVRGTQAELAKLIRLHKVELISIGNGTGSRETERLVTDMLSDMPAESGPKPLKVIVSEAGASVYSASATAAAEFPGLDVSLRGAVSIARRLQDPLAELVKIEPKSIGVGQYQHDVDQYRLGRSLEAVVEDAVNAVGVDLNTASAPLLARVSGLGASLAEAITAHRDANGPFASRRDLLKVSRLGPRAFEQCAGFLRIANGTEPLDASAVHPEAYG
;
A
#
# COMPACT_ATOMS: atom_id res chain seq x y z
N VAL A 1 -18.09 18.63 42.58
CA VAL A 1 -16.65 18.59 42.83
C VAL A 1 -16.32 19.37 44.12
N GLU A 2 -16.77 20.64 44.30
CA GLU A 2 -16.49 21.42 45.52
C GLU A 2 -16.91 20.67 46.80
N ARG A 3 -18.07 20.00 46.81
CA ARG A 3 -18.51 19.13 47.92
C ARG A 3 -17.58 17.93 48.13
N MET A 4 -17.12 17.31 47.07
CA MET A 4 -16.17 16.19 47.18
C MET A 4 -14.85 16.61 47.82
N ILE A 5 -14.38 17.85 47.50
CA ILE A 5 -13.19 18.40 48.13
C ILE A 5 -13.48 18.67 49.61
N ALA A 6 -14.61 19.28 49.90
CA ALA A 6 -15.04 19.58 51.29
C ALA A 6 -15.14 18.27 52.12
N ASP A 7 -15.76 17.25 51.59
CA ASP A 7 -15.91 15.95 52.26
C ASP A 7 -14.56 15.26 52.50
N ALA A 8 -13.66 15.31 51.50
CA ALA A 8 -12.30 14.71 51.60
C ALA A 8 -11.45 15.37 52.69
N TYR A 9 -11.66 16.68 52.94
CA TYR A 9 -10.94 17.43 53.96
C TYR A 9 -11.78 17.69 55.21
N ALA A 10 -12.92 16.99 55.35
CA ALA A 10 -13.81 17.10 56.53
C ALA A 10 -14.30 18.54 56.83
N ILE A 11 -14.49 19.36 55.81
CA ILE A 11 -15.00 20.72 55.89
C ILE A 11 -16.55 20.67 56.04
N GLY A 12 -17.15 21.53 56.88
CA GLY A 12 -18.59 21.58 57.07
C GLY A 12 -19.07 20.87 58.32
N ARG A 13 -18.19 20.57 59.28
CA ARG A 13 -18.51 20.00 60.59
C ARG A 13 -18.89 21.05 61.65
N GLN A 14 -19.28 22.24 61.23
CA GLN A 14 -19.65 23.39 62.07
C GLN A 14 -18.46 23.93 62.90
N LEU A 15 -17.24 23.86 62.37
CA LEU A 15 -16.08 24.48 62.97
C LEU A 15 -15.95 25.95 62.60
N PRO A 16 -15.29 26.78 63.43
CA PRO A 16 -15.19 28.24 63.20
C PRO A 16 -14.58 28.64 61.84
N GLY A 17 -13.76 27.80 61.22
CA GLY A 17 -13.08 28.07 59.95
C GLY A 17 -13.79 27.52 58.69
N ASP A 18 -14.88 26.74 58.84
CA ASP A 18 -15.50 26.02 57.76
C ASP A 18 -15.96 26.88 56.60
N ARG A 19 -16.51 28.05 56.87
CA ARG A 19 -16.94 28.97 55.81
C ARG A 19 -15.81 29.41 54.94
N TRP A 20 -14.67 29.79 55.51
CA TRP A 20 -13.48 30.18 54.78
C TRP A 20 -12.88 28.99 54.01
N LEU A 21 -12.81 27.81 54.61
CA LEU A 21 -12.33 26.60 53.94
C LEU A 21 -13.21 26.21 52.77
N MET A 22 -14.53 26.38 52.81
CA MET A 22 -15.44 26.17 51.69
C MET A 22 -15.16 27.16 50.55
N GLU A 23 -14.89 28.42 50.84
CA GLU A 23 -14.50 29.41 49.83
C GLU A 23 -13.15 29.02 49.17
N VAL A 24 -12.19 28.58 49.98
CA VAL A 24 -10.90 28.06 49.50
C VAL A 24 -11.08 26.82 48.63
N ALA A 25 -11.92 25.87 49.00
CA ALA A 25 -12.25 24.70 48.22
C ALA A 25 -12.85 25.05 46.85
N GLY A 26 -13.82 25.98 46.83
CA GLY A 26 -14.41 26.49 45.60
C GLY A 26 -13.42 27.24 44.72
N TRP A 27 -12.53 28.06 45.30
CA TRP A 27 -11.47 28.75 44.57
C TRP A 27 -10.46 27.74 44.00
N THR A 28 -10.02 26.76 44.80
CA THR A 28 -9.08 25.73 44.40
C THR A 28 -9.61 24.93 43.20
N TRP A 29 -10.90 24.56 43.26
CA TRP A 29 -11.56 23.90 42.15
C TRP A 29 -11.51 24.77 40.88
N ARG A 30 -12.04 25.99 40.95
CA ARG A 30 -12.21 26.84 39.76
C ARG A 30 -10.89 27.30 39.14
N ILE A 31 -9.88 27.61 39.96
CA ILE A 31 -8.65 28.25 39.51
C ILE A 31 -7.51 27.25 39.32
N LYS A 32 -7.46 26.18 40.10
CA LYS A 32 -6.34 25.23 40.08
C LYS A 32 -6.71 23.89 39.44
N LEU A 33 -7.73 23.22 39.96
CA LEU A 33 -7.96 21.82 39.59
C LEU A 33 -8.72 21.64 38.26
N SER A 34 -9.80 22.48 38.05
CA SER A 34 -10.66 22.23 36.88
C SER A 34 -9.90 22.36 35.55
N LEU A 35 -9.05 23.38 35.45
CA LEU A 35 -8.25 23.57 34.22
C LEU A 35 -7.26 22.42 33.99
N HIS A 36 -6.50 22.06 35.04
CA HIS A 36 -5.53 20.96 34.94
C HIS A 36 -6.21 19.64 34.59
N LEU A 37 -7.27 19.27 35.29
CA LEU A 37 -7.99 18.03 35.02
C LEU A 37 -8.62 18.01 33.61
N THR A 38 -9.16 19.15 33.16
CA THR A 38 -9.69 19.25 31.80
C THR A 38 -8.61 19.04 30.77
N LEU A 39 -7.44 19.69 30.93
CA LEU A 39 -6.32 19.54 30.00
C LEU A 39 -5.78 18.10 30.01
N ASP A 40 -5.63 17.50 31.18
CA ASP A 40 -5.14 16.12 31.29
C ASP A 40 -6.11 15.10 30.65
N LEU A 41 -7.41 15.22 30.96
CA LEU A 41 -8.42 14.33 30.37
C LEU A 41 -8.54 14.49 28.85
N MET A 42 -8.44 15.72 28.35
CA MET A 42 -8.47 15.99 26.89
C MET A 42 -7.21 15.46 26.22
N ARG A 43 -6.05 15.58 26.86
CA ARG A 43 -4.80 15.00 26.36
C ARG A 43 -4.92 13.46 26.25
N ASP A 44 -5.35 12.82 27.34
CA ASP A 44 -5.49 11.36 27.38
C ASP A 44 -6.52 10.84 26.36
N LEU A 45 -7.62 11.59 26.16
CA LEU A 45 -8.62 11.27 25.14
C LEU A 45 -8.03 11.39 23.74
N ARG A 46 -7.28 12.47 23.47
CA ARG A 46 -6.63 12.70 22.20
C ARG A 46 -5.60 11.60 21.88
N GLU A 47 -4.74 11.26 22.83
CA GLU A 47 -3.73 10.21 22.66
C GLU A 47 -4.36 8.86 22.31
N ARG A 48 -5.47 8.49 22.95
CA ARG A 48 -6.22 7.27 22.62
C ARG A 48 -6.86 7.33 21.23
N ALA A 49 -7.41 8.47 20.86
CA ALA A 49 -8.02 8.67 19.54
C ALA A 49 -6.95 8.62 18.42
N GLU A 50 -5.79 9.23 18.64
CA GLU A 50 -4.66 9.17 17.71
C GLU A 50 -4.15 7.73 17.52
N GLU A 51 -4.01 6.97 18.61
CA GLU A 51 -3.59 5.56 18.55
C GLU A 51 -4.58 4.72 17.72
N GLU A 52 -5.89 4.86 17.97
CA GLU A 52 -6.91 4.13 17.20
C GLU A 52 -6.88 4.52 15.72
N ALA A 53 -6.73 5.80 15.39
CA ALA A 53 -6.62 6.26 14.00
C ALA A 53 -5.39 5.67 13.30
N ILE A 54 -4.24 5.60 13.97
CA ILE A 54 -3.02 4.95 13.45
C ILE A 54 -3.26 3.46 13.20
N GLN A 55 -3.91 2.76 14.13
CA GLN A 55 -4.21 1.34 13.98
C GLN A 55 -5.22 1.06 12.86
N VAL A 56 -6.22 1.93 12.64
CA VAL A 56 -7.14 1.83 11.49
C VAL A 56 -6.36 1.93 10.19
N PHE A 57 -5.47 2.91 10.07
CA PHE A 57 -4.63 3.02 8.88
C PHE A 57 -3.75 1.78 8.68
N ALA A 58 -3.11 1.31 9.73
CA ALA A 58 -2.26 0.11 9.70
C ALA A 58 -3.04 -1.13 9.21
N ARG A 59 -4.25 -1.35 9.70
CA ARG A 59 -5.14 -2.44 9.25
C ARG A 59 -5.51 -2.29 7.77
N ASN A 60 -5.97 -1.11 7.36
CA ASN A 60 -6.35 -0.86 5.97
C ASN A 60 -5.16 -1.02 5.00
N LEU A 61 -3.97 -0.58 5.40
CA LEU A 61 -2.75 -0.76 4.62
C LEU A 61 -2.40 -2.25 4.49
N LYS A 62 -2.46 -2.99 5.59
CA LYS A 62 -2.19 -4.43 5.61
C LYS A 62 -3.14 -5.19 4.67
N ASP A 63 -4.44 -4.87 4.70
CA ASP A 63 -5.44 -5.49 3.83
C ASP A 63 -5.17 -5.22 2.35
N LEU A 64 -4.68 -4.03 2.01
CA LEU A 64 -4.28 -3.71 0.63
C LEU A 64 -3.02 -4.47 0.21
N LEU A 65 -1.99 -4.53 1.06
CA LEU A 65 -0.74 -5.20 0.77
C LEU A 65 -0.93 -6.71 0.60
N LEU A 66 -1.78 -7.31 1.41
CA LEU A 66 -2.07 -8.75 1.42
C LEU A 66 -3.30 -9.15 0.60
N ALA A 67 -3.82 -8.24 -0.24
CA ALA A 67 -4.87 -8.59 -1.18
C ALA A 67 -4.41 -9.73 -2.10
N ALA A 68 -5.33 -10.66 -2.44
CA ALA A 68 -5.00 -11.83 -3.23
C ALA A 68 -4.46 -11.46 -4.63
N PRO A 69 -3.24 -11.88 -4.99
CA PRO A 69 -2.69 -11.59 -6.31
C PRO A 69 -3.39 -12.42 -7.38
N ALA A 70 -3.70 -11.82 -8.52
CA ALA A 70 -4.25 -12.54 -9.67
C ALA A 70 -3.16 -13.31 -10.45
N GLY A 71 -1.90 -13.05 -10.16
CA GLY A 71 -0.74 -13.72 -10.75
C GLY A 71 -0.35 -13.21 -12.14
N SER A 72 0.54 -13.96 -12.78
CA SER A 72 1.21 -13.59 -14.04
C SER A 72 0.29 -13.74 -15.26
N ARG A 73 -0.67 -12.83 -15.43
CA ARG A 73 -1.60 -12.77 -16.54
C ARG A 73 -1.55 -11.43 -17.26
N ALA A 74 -1.75 -11.43 -18.60
CA ALA A 74 -1.86 -10.18 -19.34
C ALA A 74 -3.03 -9.35 -18.81
N THR A 75 -2.75 -8.15 -18.33
CA THR A 75 -3.72 -7.31 -17.60
C THR A 75 -3.84 -5.94 -18.24
N MET A 76 -5.09 -5.49 -18.43
CA MET A 76 -5.41 -4.13 -18.83
C MET A 76 -5.80 -3.33 -17.60
N GLY A 77 -5.06 -2.27 -17.30
CA GLY A 77 -5.39 -1.30 -16.24
C GLY A 77 -6.16 -0.12 -16.78
N LEU A 78 -7.25 0.21 -16.13
CA LEU A 78 -8.08 1.38 -16.41
C LEU A 78 -8.03 2.32 -15.21
N ASP A 79 -7.51 3.52 -15.44
CA ASP A 79 -7.55 4.62 -14.47
C ASP A 79 -8.70 5.55 -14.85
N PRO A 80 -9.83 5.51 -14.13
CA PRO A 80 -11.04 6.24 -14.49
C PRO A 80 -10.83 7.75 -14.45
N GLY A 81 -11.44 8.45 -15.39
CA GLY A 81 -11.44 9.91 -15.42
C GLY A 81 -12.54 10.44 -16.31
N ILE A 82 -13.52 11.13 -15.70
CA ILE A 82 -14.69 11.64 -16.44
C ILE A 82 -14.28 12.71 -17.47
N ARG A 83 -13.60 13.76 -17.02
CA ARG A 83 -13.21 14.88 -17.90
C ARG A 83 -11.90 14.63 -18.63
N THR A 84 -10.93 14.04 -17.96
CA THR A 84 -9.56 13.83 -18.46
C THR A 84 -9.45 12.57 -19.32
N GLY A 85 -10.53 11.82 -19.49
CA GLY A 85 -10.55 10.52 -20.14
C GLY A 85 -10.09 9.38 -19.24
N VAL A 86 -10.44 8.17 -19.62
CA VAL A 86 -9.97 6.94 -18.98
C VAL A 86 -8.61 6.58 -19.55
N LYS A 87 -7.59 6.54 -18.71
CA LYS A 87 -6.24 6.13 -19.09
C LYS A 87 -6.19 4.62 -19.09
N VAL A 88 -5.61 4.08 -20.13
CA VAL A 88 -5.54 2.64 -20.39
C VAL A 88 -4.09 2.23 -20.50
N ALA A 89 -3.71 1.19 -19.80
CA ALA A 89 -2.41 0.55 -19.95
C ALA A 89 -2.59 -0.97 -20.06
N VAL A 90 -1.84 -1.61 -20.93
CA VAL A 90 -1.80 -3.08 -21.02
C VAL A 90 -0.42 -3.54 -20.63
N VAL A 91 -0.35 -4.48 -19.69
CA VAL A 91 0.88 -5.12 -19.26
C VAL A 91 0.82 -6.63 -19.55
N ASP A 92 1.98 -7.22 -19.83
CA ASP A 92 2.08 -8.68 -19.96
C ASP A 92 2.09 -9.39 -18.59
N GLY A 93 2.19 -10.71 -18.56
CA GLY A 93 2.20 -11.48 -17.31
C GLY A 93 3.39 -11.20 -16.39
N THR A 94 4.42 -10.48 -16.85
CA THR A 94 5.58 -10.05 -16.04
C THR A 94 5.44 -8.60 -15.54
N GLY A 95 4.34 -7.93 -15.88
CA GLY A 95 4.14 -6.52 -15.56
C GLY A 95 4.82 -5.55 -16.53
N LYS A 96 5.41 -6.03 -17.64
CA LYS A 96 6.01 -5.20 -18.67
C LYS A 96 4.93 -4.47 -19.46
N LEU A 97 5.10 -3.18 -19.66
CA LEU A 97 4.19 -2.35 -20.45
C LEU A 97 4.22 -2.73 -21.93
N LEU A 98 3.05 -3.02 -22.50
CA LEU A 98 2.86 -3.36 -23.90
C LEU A 98 2.22 -2.23 -24.71
N ALA A 99 1.20 -1.58 -24.15
CA ALA A 99 0.46 -0.52 -24.82
C ALA A 99 -0.15 0.47 -23.83
N THR A 100 -0.35 1.72 -24.27
CA THR A 100 -1.08 2.73 -23.54
C THR A 100 -1.97 3.54 -24.49
N THR A 101 -3.09 4.01 -23.98
CA THR A 101 -3.96 4.97 -24.69
C THR A 101 -4.81 5.74 -23.69
N THR A 102 -5.48 6.80 -24.16
CA THR A 102 -6.52 7.50 -23.39
C THR A 102 -7.78 7.52 -24.20
N VAL A 103 -8.88 7.05 -23.61
CA VAL A 103 -10.19 6.99 -24.25
C VAL A 103 -11.18 7.92 -23.54
N TYR A 104 -12.20 8.39 -24.24
CA TYR A 104 -13.09 9.44 -23.76
C TYR A 104 -14.56 9.05 -23.88
N PRO A 105 -15.03 8.03 -23.16
CA PRO A 105 -16.40 7.54 -23.25
C PRO A 105 -17.44 8.48 -22.63
N PHE A 106 -17.01 9.44 -21.81
CA PHE A 106 -17.87 10.32 -21.01
C PHE A 106 -17.89 11.77 -21.53
N PRO A 107 -18.86 12.59 -21.07
CA PRO A 107 -18.90 14.00 -21.43
C PRO A 107 -17.58 14.73 -21.20
N PRO A 108 -17.20 15.69 -22.05
CA PRO A 108 -17.98 16.22 -23.19
C PRO A 108 -17.86 15.42 -24.49
N LYS A 109 -16.92 14.48 -24.64
CA LYS A 109 -16.69 13.78 -25.91
C LYS A 109 -17.70 12.67 -26.19
N ASN A 110 -18.16 11.94 -25.17
CA ASN A 110 -19.15 10.85 -25.27
C ASN A 110 -18.84 9.78 -26.36
N ASP A 111 -17.55 9.47 -26.58
CA ASP A 111 -17.14 8.50 -27.58
C ASP A 111 -17.17 7.06 -27.00
N VAL A 112 -18.36 6.57 -26.72
CA VAL A 112 -18.59 5.23 -26.19
C VAL A 112 -18.16 4.16 -27.20
N ARG A 113 -18.60 4.29 -28.47
CA ARG A 113 -18.32 3.28 -29.50
C ARG A 113 -16.85 3.18 -29.85
N GLY A 114 -16.17 4.34 -30.04
CA GLY A 114 -14.73 4.35 -30.28
C GLY A 114 -13.93 3.78 -29.12
N THR A 115 -14.34 4.09 -27.88
CA THR A 115 -13.74 3.52 -26.67
C THR A 115 -13.88 2.00 -26.63
N GLN A 116 -15.08 1.46 -26.83
CA GLN A 116 -15.32 0.02 -26.84
C GLN A 116 -14.52 -0.69 -27.94
N ALA A 117 -14.45 -0.10 -29.14
CA ALA A 117 -13.67 -0.63 -30.26
C ALA A 117 -12.17 -0.68 -29.95
N GLU A 118 -11.60 0.39 -29.37
CA GLU A 118 -10.18 0.44 -29.02
C GLU A 118 -9.85 -0.52 -27.88
N LEU A 119 -10.66 -0.61 -26.82
CA LEU A 119 -10.46 -1.59 -25.75
C LEU A 119 -10.54 -3.02 -26.28
N ALA A 120 -11.54 -3.36 -27.11
CA ALA A 120 -11.68 -4.68 -27.71
C ALA A 120 -10.51 -5.02 -28.64
N LYS A 121 -9.97 -4.04 -29.36
CA LYS A 121 -8.75 -4.21 -30.17
C LYS A 121 -7.54 -4.56 -29.32
N LEU A 122 -7.31 -3.80 -28.23
CA LEU A 122 -6.19 -4.06 -27.32
C LEU A 122 -6.31 -5.42 -26.63
N ILE A 123 -7.52 -5.82 -26.21
CA ILE A 123 -7.80 -7.13 -25.61
C ILE A 123 -7.35 -8.25 -26.57
N ARG A 124 -7.77 -8.19 -27.83
CA ARG A 124 -7.40 -9.21 -28.83
C ARG A 124 -5.92 -9.20 -29.16
N LEU A 125 -5.33 -8.01 -29.38
CA LEU A 125 -3.93 -7.85 -29.77
C LEU A 125 -2.98 -8.40 -28.73
N HIS A 126 -3.24 -8.12 -27.45
CA HIS A 126 -2.35 -8.50 -26.35
C HIS A 126 -2.86 -9.70 -25.54
N LYS A 127 -3.94 -10.36 -25.99
CA LYS A 127 -4.54 -11.52 -25.31
C LYS A 127 -4.80 -11.24 -23.84
N VAL A 128 -5.41 -10.08 -23.56
CA VAL A 128 -5.71 -9.64 -22.20
C VAL A 128 -6.65 -10.62 -21.52
N GLU A 129 -6.29 -11.09 -20.34
CA GLU A 129 -7.06 -12.03 -19.52
C GLU A 129 -7.77 -11.35 -18.36
N LEU A 130 -7.24 -10.21 -17.90
CA LEU A 130 -7.75 -9.45 -16.75
C LEU A 130 -7.94 -7.97 -17.10
N ILE A 131 -9.02 -7.37 -16.60
CA ILE A 131 -9.24 -5.93 -16.64
C ILE A 131 -9.32 -5.41 -15.22
N SER A 132 -8.34 -4.61 -14.82
CA SER A 132 -8.24 -3.94 -13.54
C SER A 132 -8.78 -2.53 -13.64
N ILE A 133 -9.80 -2.17 -12.87
CA ILE A 133 -10.43 -0.84 -12.89
C ILE A 133 -10.18 -0.17 -11.56
N GLY A 134 -9.57 1.02 -11.57
CA GLY A 134 -9.40 1.83 -10.37
C GLY A 134 -10.74 2.22 -9.74
N ASN A 135 -10.78 2.32 -8.40
CA ASN A 135 -12.00 2.60 -7.65
C ASN A 135 -12.30 4.09 -7.43
N GLY A 136 -11.64 4.98 -8.17
CA GLY A 136 -11.83 6.43 -8.06
C GLY A 136 -13.06 6.97 -8.77
N THR A 137 -13.03 8.27 -9.01
CA THR A 137 -14.14 8.99 -9.64
C THR A 137 -14.36 8.51 -11.07
N GLY A 138 -15.56 8.03 -11.39
CA GLY A 138 -15.90 7.46 -12.70
C GLY A 138 -15.72 5.94 -12.79
N SER A 139 -15.38 5.28 -11.68
CA SER A 139 -15.17 3.83 -11.62
C SER A 139 -16.44 3.06 -12.02
N ARG A 140 -17.61 3.43 -11.49
CA ARG A 140 -18.89 2.76 -11.78
C ARG A 140 -19.29 2.88 -13.25
N GLU A 141 -19.10 4.06 -13.82
CA GLU A 141 -19.37 4.33 -15.22
C GLU A 141 -18.42 3.53 -16.12
N THR A 142 -17.13 3.50 -15.76
CA THR A 142 -16.11 2.71 -16.47
C THR A 142 -16.40 1.20 -16.37
N GLU A 143 -16.79 0.73 -15.19
CA GLU A 143 -17.18 -0.67 -14.99
C GLU A 143 -18.38 -1.06 -15.84
N ARG A 144 -19.41 -0.21 -15.89
CA ARG A 144 -20.59 -0.45 -16.73
C ARG A 144 -20.21 -0.51 -18.20
N LEU A 145 -19.43 0.47 -18.68
CA LEU A 145 -18.92 0.48 -20.06
C LEU A 145 -18.21 -0.82 -20.43
N VAL A 146 -17.30 -1.29 -19.54
CA VAL A 146 -16.56 -2.55 -19.75
C VAL A 146 -17.52 -3.74 -19.73
N THR A 147 -18.51 -3.75 -18.85
CA THR A 147 -19.51 -4.82 -18.77
C THR A 147 -20.30 -4.93 -20.07
N ASP A 148 -20.81 -3.81 -20.58
CA ASP A 148 -21.57 -3.76 -21.84
C ASP A 148 -20.68 -4.23 -22.99
N MET A 149 -19.44 -3.70 -23.09
CA MET A 149 -18.48 -4.12 -24.11
C MET A 149 -18.22 -5.64 -24.09
N LEU A 150 -17.95 -6.21 -22.91
CA LEU A 150 -17.67 -7.66 -22.76
C LEU A 150 -18.92 -8.50 -23.08
N SER A 151 -20.14 -7.99 -22.79
CA SER A 151 -21.38 -8.67 -23.14
C SER A 151 -21.56 -8.76 -24.64
N ASP A 152 -21.24 -7.69 -25.35
CA ASP A 152 -21.38 -7.57 -26.80
C ASP A 152 -20.26 -8.27 -27.60
N MET A 153 -19.16 -8.68 -26.93
CA MET A 153 -18.06 -9.39 -27.60
C MET A 153 -18.53 -10.75 -28.12
N PRO A 154 -18.31 -11.05 -29.42
CA PRO A 154 -18.66 -12.35 -30.02
C PRO A 154 -17.94 -13.50 -29.31
N ALA A 155 -18.60 -14.65 -29.17
CA ALA A 155 -18.01 -15.85 -28.58
C ALA A 155 -16.75 -16.33 -29.33
N GLU A 156 -16.69 -16.06 -30.64
CA GLU A 156 -15.55 -16.39 -31.52
C GLU A 156 -14.28 -15.55 -31.21
N SER A 157 -14.41 -14.46 -30.43
CA SER A 157 -13.30 -13.59 -30.07
C SER A 157 -12.35 -14.19 -29.02
N GLY A 158 -12.62 -15.39 -28.55
CA GLY A 158 -11.88 -16.07 -27.50
C GLY A 158 -12.46 -15.84 -26.09
N PRO A 159 -11.79 -16.31 -25.04
CA PRO A 159 -12.26 -16.14 -23.67
C PRO A 159 -12.33 -14.66 -23.30
N LYS A 160 -13.46 -14.26 -22.69
CA LYS A 160 -13.67 -12.88 -22.22
C LYS A 160 -12.81 -12.61 -20.98
N PRO A 161 -12.09 -11.46 -20.92
CA PRO A 161 -11.35 -11.08 -19.72
C PRO A 161 -12.25 -10.97 -18.49
N LEU A 162 -11.69 -11.33 -17.32
CA LEU A 162 -12.32 -11.07 -16.04
C LEU A 162 -12.05 -9.63 -15.62
N LYS A 163 -13.10 -8.89 -15.23
CA LYS A 163 -12.97 -7.53 -14.70
C LYS A 163 -12.94 -7.52 -13.18
N VAL A 164 -12.08 -6.70 -12.59
CA VAL A 164 -11.91 -6.55 -11.15
C VAL A 164 -11.73 -5.08 -10.81
N ILE A 165 -12.47 -4.60 -9.81
CA ILE A 165 -12.24 -3.28 -9.22
C ILE A 165 -11.07 -3.39 -8.24
N VAL A 166 -10.08 -2.52 -8.37
CA VAL A 166 -8.92 -2.46 -7.48
C VAL A 166 -8.79 -1.08 -6.84
N SER A 167 -8.18 -1.02 -5.67
CA SER A 167 -7.88 0.26 -5.04
C SER A 167 -6.84 1.02 -5.86
N GLU A 168 -7.12 2.28 -6.22
CA GLU A 168 -6.16 3.18 -6.86
C GLU A 168 -5.40 4.05 -5.83
N ALA A 169 -5.58 3.79 -4.52
CA ALA A 169 -4.95 4.54 -3.45
C ALA A 169 -3.44 4.71 -3.68
N GLY A 170 -2.94 5.95 -3.66
CA GLY A 170 -1.54 6.29 -3.95
C GLY A 170 -1.08 6.14 -5.40
N ALA A 171 -1.93 5.73 -6.36
CA ALA A 171 -1.51 5.57 -7.77
C ALA A 171 -1.04 6.90 -8.40
N SER A 172 -1.67 8.01 -8.06
CA SER A 172 -1.26 9.35 -8.50
C SER A 172 0.09 9.76 -7.90
N VAL A 173 0.35 9.41 -6.64
CA VAL A 173 1.64 9.65 -5.99
C VAL A 173 2.75 8.84 -6.66
N TYR A 174 2.49 7.55 -6.90
CA TYR A 174 3.42 6.71 -7.66
C TYR A 174 3.71 7.30 -9.04
N SER A 175 2.69 7.70 -9.80
CA SER A 175 2.86 8.21 -11.17
C SER A 175 3.81 9.42 -11.26
N ALA A 176 3.83 10.27 -10.22
CA ALA A 176 4.70 11.43 -10.12
C ALA A 176 6.06 11.15 -9.45
N SER A 177 6.30 9.93 -8.95
CA SER A 177 7.51 9.58 -8.22
C SER A 177 8.74 9.42 -9.11
N ALA A 178 9.94 9.56 -8.52
CA ALA A 178 11.20 9.27 -9.18
C ALA A 178 11.29 7.80 -9.63
N THR A 179 10.72 6.88 -8.87
CA THR A 179 10.65 5.46 -9.21
C THR A 179 9.88 5.24 -10.51
N ALA A 180 8.68 5.82 -10.63
CA ALA A 180 7.89 5.72 -11.86
C ALA A 180 8.56 6.43 -13.06
N ALA A 181 9.27 7.54 -12.82
CA ALA A 181 10.04 8.23 -13.86
C ALA A 181 11.20 7.37 -14.37
N ALA A 182 11.87 6.64 -13.49
CA ALA A 182 12.95 5.72 -13.87
C ALA A 182 12.41 4.45 -14.58
N GLU A 183 11.28 3.91 -14.13
CA GLU A 183 10.63 2.75 -14.78
C GLU A 183 10.09 3.11 -16.18
N PHE A 184 9.61 4.33 -16.35
CA PHE A 184 8.93 4.80 -17.57
C PHE A 184 9.41 6.19 -18.01
N PRO A 185 10.66 6.36 -18.44
CA PRO A 185 11.24 7.68 -18.74
C PRO A 185 10.55 8.40 -19.90
N GLY A 186 9.96 7.66 -20.84
CA GLY A 186 9.26 8.20 -22.01
C GLY A 186 7.74 8.24 -21.92
N LEU A 187 7.17 7.79 -20.78
CA LEU A 187 5.72 7.71 -20.62
C LEU A 187 5.16 8.95 -19.91
N ASP A 188 4.06 9.48 -20.44
CA ASP A 188 3.32 10.57 -19.79
C ASP A 188 2.91 10.19 -18.36
N VAL A 189 3.09 11.14 -17.43
CA VAL A 189 2.79 10.94 -16.00
C VAL A 189 1.36 10.42 -15.78
N SER A 190 0.38 10.95 -16.56
CA SER A 190 -1.02 10.57 -16.42
C SER A 190 -1.30 9.10 -16.77
N LEU A 191 -0.46 8.46 -17.57
CA LEU A 191 -0.62 7.05 -17.97
C LEU A 191 0.05 6.06 -17.00
N ARG A 192 1.02 6.51 -16.21
CA ARG A 192 1.73 5.65 -15.24
C ARG A 192 0.80 5.11 -14.14
N GLY A 193 -0.25 5.87 -13.80
CA GLY A 193 -1.29 5.42 -12.86
C GLY A 193 -2.01 4.17 -13.35
N ALA A 194 -2.39 4.13 -14.61
CA ALA A 194 -3.05 2.97 -15.21
C ALA A 194 -2.13 1.73 -15.25
N VAL A 195 -0.82 1.91 -15.44
CA VAL A 195 0.16 0.81 -15.34
C VAL A 195 0.19 0.25 -13.91
N SER A 196 0.24 1.13 -12.90
CA SER A 196 0.21 0.73 -11.49
C SER A 196 -1.09 -0.03 -11.16
N ILE A 197 -2.24 0.45 -11.63
CA ILE A 197 -3.55 -0.22 -11.43
C ILE A 197 -3.54 -1.63 -12.04
N ALA A 198 -2.94 -1.82 -13.22
CA ALA A 198 -2.79 -3.15 -13.83
C ALA A 198 -1.92 -4.08 -12.99
N ARG A 199 -0.73 -3.61 -12.59
CA ARG A 199 0.24 -4.38 -11.82
C ARG A 199 -0.25 -4.73 -10.42
N ARG A 200 -1.05 -3.87 -9.77
CA ARG A 200 -1.66 -4.15 -8.46
C ARG A 200 -2.59 -5.34 -8.47
N LEU A 201 -3.25 -5.61 -9.60
CA LEU A 201 -4.07 -6.81 -9.71
C LEU A 201 -3.19 -8.06 -9.85
N GLN A 202 -2.05 -7.96 -10.53
CA GLN A 202 -1.10 -9.07 -10.68
C GLN A 202 -0.42 -9.40 -9.34
N ASP A 203 0.16 -8.38 -8.68
CA ASP A 203 0.86 -8.48 -7.40
C ASP A 203 0.71 -7.17 -6.61
N PRO A 204 -0.26 -7.09 -5.69
CA PRO A 204 -0.49 -5.90 -4.88
C PRO A 204 0.72 -5.49 -4.06
N LEU A 205 1.38 -6.47 -3.42
CA LEU A 205 2.52 -6.21 -2.53
C LEU A 205 3.69 -5.61 -3.29
N ALA A 206 4.10 -6.25 -4.40
CA ALA A 206 5.23 -5.80 -5.21
C ALA A 206 5.04 -4.39 -5.79
N GLU A 207 3.81 -3.99 -6.06
CA GLU A 207 3.51 -2.66 -6.58
C GLU A 207 3.36 -1.60 -5.47
N LEU A 208 2.65 -1.91 -4.39
CA LEU A 208 2.37 -0.94 -3.33
C LEU A 208 3.60 -0.56 -2.50
N VAL A 209 4.59 -1.45 -2.36
CA VAL A 209 5.85 -1.13 -1.66
C VAL A 209 6.68 -0.04 -2.32
N LYS A 210 6.40 0.30 -3.57
CA LYS A 210 7.03 1.41 -4.31
C LYS A 210 6.54 2.79 -3.85
N ILE A 211 5.45 2.82 -3.07
CA ILE A 211 4.80 4.04 -2.60
C ILE A 211 5.14 4.24 -1.13
N GLU A 212 5.44 5.47 -0.75
CA GLU A 212 5.61 5.82 0.66
C GLU A 212 4.30 5.53 1.41
N PRO A 213 4.31 4.73 2.50
CA PRO A 213 3.09 4.20 3.11
C PRO A 213 2.05 5.26 3.51
N LYS A 214 2.49 6.41 4.04
CA LYS A 214 1.58 7.53 4.36
C LYS A 214 0.85 8.08 3.14
N SER A 215 1.50 8.03 1.99
CA SER A 215 0.97 8.56 0.73
C SER A 215 -0.06 7.64 0.05
N ILE A 216 -0.22 6.41 0.53
CA ILE A 216 -1.29 5.52 0.07
C ILE A 216 -2.67 6.09 0.46
N GLY A 217 -2.77 6.76 1.62
CA GLY A 217 -3.95 7.57 1.93
C GLY A 217 -5.21 6.79 2.29
N VAL A 218 -5.07 5.65 2.97
CA VAL A 218 -6.19 4.80 3.43
C VAL A 218 -6.50 4.97 4.91
N GLY A 219 -5.93 5.99 5.55
CA GLY A 219 -6.20 6.35 6.93
C GLY A 219 -7.39 7.28 7.07
N GLN A 220 -7.89 7.37 8.30
CA GLN A 220 -8.82 8.41 8.74
C GLN A 220 -8.06 9.36 9.65
N TYR A 221 -8.32 10.68 9.51
CA TYR A 221 -7.67 11.72 10.32
C TYR A 221 -6.13 11.68 10.30
N GLN A 222 -5.54 11.15 9.22
CA GLN A 222 -4.10 10.90 9.14
C GLN A 222 -3.23 12.15 9.30
N HIS A 223 -3.78 13.35 9.07
CA HIS A 223 -3.08 14.62 9.23
C HIS A 223 -3.17 15.19 10.67
N ASP A 224 -4.06 14.62 11.49
CA ASP A 224 -4.36 15.09 12.86
C ASP A 224 -3.63 14.24 13.92
N VAL A 225 -2.94 13.18 13.53
CA VAL A 225 -2.19 12.29 14.42
C VAL A 225 -0.68 12.61 14.41
N ASP A 226 0.04 12.10 15.40
CA ASP A 226 1.50 12.19 15.44
C ASP A 226 2.12 11.53 14.20
N GLN A 227 2.79 12.32 13.36
CA GLN A 227 3.33 11.89 12.06
C GLN A 227 4.52 10.94 12.18
N TYR A 228 5.27 11.01 13.27
CA TYR A 228 6.39 10.11 13.52
C TYR A 228 5.88 8.72 13.94
N ARG A 229 4.92 8.67 14.87
CA ARG A 229 4.28 7.41 15.29
C ARG A 229 3.56 6.74 14.12
N LEU A 230 2.81 7.52 13.33
CA LEU A 230 2.15 7.03 12.12
C LEU A 230 3.18 6.41 11.16
N GLY A 231 4.24 7.14 10.81
CA GLY A 231 5.28 6.66 9.90
C GLY A 231 5.87 5.33 10.35
N ARG A 232 6.30 5.25 11.62
CA ARG A 232 6.87 4.01 12.17
C ARG A 232 5.90 2.82 12.16
N SER A 233 4.62 3.07 12.50
CA SER A 233 3.60 2.02 12.49
C SER A 233 3.36 1.48 11.08
N LEU A 234 3.26 2.36 10.08
CA LEU A 234 3.02 1.95 8.70
C LEU A 234 4.23 1.26 8.07
N GLU A 235 5.45 1.70 8.40
CA GLU A 235 6.68 1.03 7.95
C GLU A 235 6.78 -0.39 8.51
N ALA A 236 6.46 -0.59 9.79
CA ALA A 236 6.41 -1.91 10.39
C ALA A 236 5.37 -2.82 9.71
N VAL A 237 4.20 -2.30 9.36
CA VAL A 237 3.18 -3.06 8.62
C VAL A 237 3.68 -3.52 7.25
N VAL A 238 4.40 -2.67 6.52
CA VAL A 238 4.99 -3.03 5.22
C VAL A 238 6.04 -4.11 5.38
N GLU A 239 6.95 -3.96 6.34
CA GLU A 239 8.00 -4.95 6.62
C GLU A 239 7.39 -6.30 7.03
N ASP A 240 6.42 -6.30 7.95
CA ASP A 240 5.71 -7.50 8.38
C ASP A 240 4.99 -8.20 7.23
N ALA A 241 4.31 -7.45 6.36
CA ALA A 241 3.62 -8.01 5.20
C ALA A 241 4.59 -8.67 4.21
N VAL A 242 5.70 -7.99 3.89
CA VAL A 242 6.74 -8.50 2.99
C VAL A 242 7.39 -9.76 3.55
N ASN A 243 7.74 -9.76 4.83
CA ASN A 243 8.38 -10.90 5.48
C ASN A 243 7.44 -12.09 5.65
N ALA A 244 6.14 -11.84 5.91
CA ALA A 244 5.14 -12.89 6.03
C ALA A 244 4.89 -13.63 4.70
N VAL A 245 4.83 -12.90 3.59
CA VAL A 245 4.65 -13.48 2.25
C VAL A 245 5.94 -14.15 1.77
N GLY A 246 7.10 -13.55 2.04
CA GLY A 246 8.38 -13.89 1.47
C GLY A 246 8.57 -13.34 0.05
N VAL A 247 9.80 -13.16 -0.36
CA VAL A 247 10.17 -12.45 -1.58
C VAL A 247 10.99 -13.36 -2.50
N ASP A 248 10.58 -13.51 -3.74
CA ASP A 248 11.39 -14.25 -4.74
C ASP A 248 12.63 -13.43 -5.12
N LEU A 249 13.81 -14.00 -4.83
CA LEU A 249 15.11 -13.35 -5.00
C LEU A 249 15.42 -13.03 -6.47
N ASN A 250 14.91 -13.85 -7.39
CA ASN A 250 15.22 -13.76 -8.81
C ASN A 250 14.28 -12.83 -9.59
N THR A 251 13.10 -12.54 -9.05
CA THR A 251 12.10 -11.71 -9.75
C THR A 251 11.83 -10.38 -9.05
N ALA A 252 12.14 -10.27 -7.75
CA ALA A 252 11.85 -9.08 -6.98
C ALA A 252 12.60 -7.83 -7.46
N SER A 253 11.92 -6.69 -7.38
CA SER A 253 12.52 -5.37 -7.60
C SER A 253 13.34 -4.91 -6.39
N ALA A 254 14.28 -3.97 -6.59
CA ALA A 254 15.05 -3.41 -5.50
C ALA A 254 14.18 -2.75 -4.41
N PRO A 255 13.10 -2.00 -4.71
CA PRO A 255 12.18 -1.49 -3.69
C PRO A 255 11.52 -2.60 -2.83
N LEU A 256 11.17 -3.74 -3.42
CA LEU A 256 10.59 -4.87 -2.68
C LEU A 256 11.64 -5.54 -1.80
N LEU A 257 12.83 -5.81 -2.33
CA LEU A 257 13.95 -6.38 -1.57
C LEU A 257 14.36 -5.49 -0.40
N ALA A 258 14.32 -4.17 -0.56
CA ALA A 258 14.67 -3.21 0.50
C ALA A 258 13.72 -3.26 1.72
N ARG A 259 12.55 -3.89 1.59
CA ARG A 259 11.57 -4.10 2.68
C ARG A 259 11.76 -5.42 3.42
N VAL A 260 12.67 -6.28 2.95
CA VAL A 260 13.01 -7.53 3.64
C VAL A 260 13.88 -7.22 4.85
N SER A 261 13.56 -7.80 6.01
CA SER A 261 14.35 -7.65 7.23
C SER A 261 15.83 -7.96 6.98
N GLY A 262 16.69 -7.10 7.47
CA GLY A 262 18.15 -7.20 7.26
C GLY A 262 18.67 -6.69 5.92
N LEU A 263 17.79 -6.30 4.99
CA LEU A 263 18.15 -5.65 3.73
C LEU A 263 17.74 -4.18 3.76
N GLY A 264 18.65 -3.29 3.42
CA GLY A 264 18.33 -1.88 3.16
C GLY A 264 18.43 -1.59 1.66
N ALA A 265 18.09 -0.38 1.24
CA ALA A 265 18.10 0.03 -0.16
C ALA A 265 19.43 -0.30 -0.88
N SER A 266 20.55 -0.04 -0.25
CA SER A 266 21.90 -0.28 -0.81
C SER A 266 22.22 -1.77 -1.03
N LEU A 267 21.75 -2.68 -0.14
CA LEU A 267 21.91 -4.12 -0.34
C LEU A 267 20.92 -4.65 -1.39
N ALA A 268 19.70 -4.13 -1.42
CA ALA A 268 18.71 -4.47 -2.44
C ALA A 268 19.21 -4.12 -3.86
N GLU A 269 19.79 -2.94 -4.03
CA GLU A 269 20.43 -2.54 -5.29
C GLU A 269 21.62 -3.43 -5.64
N ALA A 270 22.46 -3.79 -4.66
CA ALA A 270 23.58 -4.69 -4.89
C ALA A 270 23.14 -6.11 -5.30
N ILE A 271 22.03 -6.61 -4.72
CA ILE A 271 21.44 -7.90 -5.09
C ILE A 271 20.93 -7.87 -6.54
N THR A 272 20.19 -6.83 -6.91
CA THR A 272 19.68 -6.71 -8.29
C THR A 272 20.82 -6.55 -9.29
N ALA A 273 21.81 -5.71 -9.01
CA ALA A 273 22.99 -5.56 -9.87
C ALA A 273 23.80 -6.87 -10.01
N HIS A 274 23.94 -7.63 -8.92
CA HIS A 274 24.61 -8.94 -8.98
C HIS A 274 23.84 -9.91 -9.87
N ARG A 275 22.51 -9.99 -9.74
CA ARG A 275 21.63 -10.81 -10.58
C ARG A 275 21.73 -10.43 -12.05
N ASP A 276 21.73 -9.15 -12.36
CA ASP A 276 21.80 -8.64 -13.73
C ASP A 276 23.15 -8.96 -14.39
N ALA A 277 24.24 -8.96 -13.61
CA ALA A 277 25.60 -9.24 -14.10
C ALA A 277 25.93 -10.74 -14.17
N ASN A 278 25.41 -11.56 -13.26
CA ASN A 278 25.83 -12.94 -13.08
C ASN A 278 24.72 -13.98 -13.36
N GLY A 279 23.50 -13.52 -13.66
CA GLY A 279 22.33 -14.37 -13.82
C GLY A 279 21.60 -14.66 -12.50
N PRO A 280 20.54 -15.48 -12.55
CA PRO A 280 19.72 -15.79 -11.40
C PRO A 280 20.49 -16.55 -10.32
N PHE A 281 20.13 -16.30 -9.06
CA PHE A 281 20.65 -17.04 -7.91
C PHE A 281 20.17 -18.50 -7.95
N ALA A 282 21.08 -19.44 -7.82
CA ALA A 282 20.76 -20.87 -7.76
C ALA A 282 20.46 -21.34 -6.32
N SER A 283 20.99 -20.66 -5.31
CA SER A 283 20.77 -20.93 -3.90
C SER A 283 20.78 -19.65 -3.08
N ARG A 284 20.07 -19.64 -1.94
CA ARG A 284 20.17 -18.54 -0.96
C ARG A 284 21.58 -18.26 -0.51
N ARG A 285 22.46 -19.30 -0.43
CA ARG A 285 23.87 -19.15 -0.08
C ARG A 285 24.66 -18.28 -1.07
N ASP A 286 24.18 -18.16 -2.32
CA ASP A 286 24.82 -17.30 -3.32
C ASP A 286 24.73 -15.81 -2.96
N LEU A 287 23.80 -15.41 -2.07
CA LEU A 287 23.76 -14.07 -1.51
C LEU A 287 25.07 -13.63 -0.86
N LEU A 288 25.83 -14.56 -0.28
CA LEU A 288 27.14 -14.25 0.30
C LEU A 288 28.19 -13.81 -0.73
N LYS A 289 27.90 -13.99 -2.04
CA LYS A 289 28.74 -13.50 -3.15
C LYS A 289 28.41 -12.04 -3.51
N VAL A 290 27.29 -11.50 -3.00
CA VAL A 290 26.88 -10.12 -3.25
C VAL A 290 27.75 -9.16 -2.46
N SER A 291 28.24 -8.13 -3.12
CA SER A 291 29.08 -7.10 -2.47
C SER A 291 28.37 -6.49 -1.27
N ARG A 292 29.09 -6.35 -0.17
CA ARG A 292 28.61 -5.79 1.11
C ARG A 292 27.57 -6.61 1.87
N LEU A 293 27.11 -7.74 1.34
CA LEU A 293 26.19 -8.64 2.05
C LEU A 293 27.04 -9.66 2.86
N GLY A 294 27.24 -9.33 4.14
CA GLY A 294 28.00 -10.19 5.06
C GLY A 294 27.12 -11.25 5.75
N PRO A 295 27.75 -12.16 6.53
CA PRO A 295 27.05 -13.25 7.22
C PRO A 295 25.87 -12.77 8.08
N ARG A 296 26.03 -11.66 8.80
CA ARG A 296 24.97 -11.12 9.67
C ARG A 296 23.73 -10.68 8.88
N ALA A 297 23.92 -10.00 7.74
CA ALA A 297 22.80 -9.61 6.87
C ALA A 297 22.14 -10.85 6.26
N PHE A 298 22.93 -11.86 5.87
CA PHE A 298 22.44 -13.14 5.37
C PHE A 298 21.56 -13.85 6.40
N GLU A 299 22.01 -14.01 7.64
CA GLU A 299 21.22 -14.61 8.72
C GLU A 299 19.89 -13.88 8.95
N GLN A 300 19.86 -12.56 8.83
CA GLN A 300 18.63 -11.78 9.02
C GLN A 300 17.64 -11.89 7.86
N CYS A 301 18.10 -11.99 6.60
CA CYS A 301 17.22 -11.92 5.44
C CYS A 301 16.87 -13.29 4.83
N ALA A 302 17.73 -14.30 4.99
CA ALA A 302 17.62 -15.55 4.23
C ALA A 302 16.29 -16.29 4.43
N GLY A 303 15.72 -16.24 5.64
CA GLY A 303 14.42 -16.86 5.94
C GLY A 303 13.23 -16.24 5.21
N PHE A 304 13.36 -15.00 4.71
CA PHE A 304 12.29 -14.27 4.03
C PHE A 304 12.44 -14.25 2.51
N LEU A 305 13.56 -14.73 2.00
CA LEU A 305 13.81 -14.81 0.56
C LEU A 305 13.46 -16.20 0.03
N ARG A 306 13.02 -16.27 -1.22
CA ARG A 306 12.62 -17.51 -1.90
C ARG A 306 13.34 -17.67 -3.22
N ILE A 307 13.62 -18.93 -3.60
CA ILE A 307 14.10 -19.28 -4.93
C ILE A 307 13.29 -20.51 -5.39
N ALA A 308 12.35 -20.31 -6.31
CA ALA A 308 11.40 -21.34 -6.71
C ALA A 308 12.06 -22.52 -7.44
N ASN A 309 13.09 -22.26 -8.26
CA ASN A 309 13.76 -23.23 -9.13
C ASN A 309 15.26 -23.32 -8.83
N GLY A 310 15.61 -23.26 -7.53
CA GLY A 310 17.01 -23.35 -7.08
C GLY A 310 17.53 -24.78 -7.00
N THR A 311 18.81 -24.87 -6.65
CA THR A 311 19.48 -26.19 -6.42
C THR A 311 19.11 -26.80 -5.06
N GLU A 312 18.65 -25.98 -4.12
CA GLU A 312 18.22 -26.40 -2.79
C GLU A 312 16.66 -26.27 -2.71
N PRO A 313 15.92 -27.40 -2.61
CA PRO A 313 14.46 -27.37 -2.59
C PRO A 313 13.88 -26.54 -1.43
N LEU A 314 14.56 -26.51 -0.28
CA LEU A 314 14.11 -25.75 0.89
C LEU A 314 14.22 -24.23 0.71
N ASP A 315 14.99 -23.77 -0.30
CA ASP A 315 15.06 -22.35 -0.67
C ASP A 315 13.73 -21.81 -1.24
N ALA A 316 12.83 -22.68 -1.69
CA ALA A 316 11.46 -22.29 -2.07
C ALA A 316 10.52 -22.12 -0.86
N SER A 317 10.93 -22.52 0.34
CA SER A 317 10.11 -22.57 1.54
C SER A 317 10.42 -21.42 2.52
N ALA A 318 9.68 -21.36 3.64
CA ALA A 318 9.97 -20.43 4.74
C ALA A 318 11.03 -20.94 5.72
N VAL A 319 11.57 -22.14 5.51
CA VAL A 319 12.59 -22.72 6.40
C VAL A 319 13.88 -21.92 6.29
N HIS A 320 14.46 -21.56 7.42
CA HIS A 320 15.73 -20.83 7.43
C HIS A 320 16.89 -21.77 7.09
N PRO A 321 17.93 -21.30 6.34
CA PRO A 321 19.06 -22.15 5.93
C PRO A 321 19.81 -22.85 7.07
N GLU A 322 19.75 -22.34 8.29
CA GLU A 322 20.31 -22.98 9.49
C GLU A 322 19.60 -24.28 9.86
N ALA A 323 18.36 -24.45 9.44
CA ALA A 323 17.51 -25.61 9.76
C ALA A 323 17.45 -26.65 8.63
N TYR A 324 18.34 -26.60 7.64
CA TYR A 324 18.39 -27.55 6.51
C TYR A 324 19.04 -28.89 6.88
N GLY A 325 19.66 -28.99 8.04
CA GLY A 325 20.37 -30.18 8.50
C GLY A 325 19.50 -31.22 9.19
#